data_eb48408e7083caedbb9b0a914917ae9f
#
_entry.id   eb48408e7083caedbb9b0a914917ae9f
#
_cell.length_a   1.000
_cell.length_b   1.000
_cell.length_c   1.000
_cell.angle_alpha   90.00
_cell.angle_beta   90.00
_cell.angle_gamma   90.00
#
_symmetry.space_group_name_H-M   'P 1'
#
loop_
_entity.id
_entity.type
_entity.pdbx_description
1 polymer ?
#
loop_
_entity_poly.entity_id
_entity_poly.type
_entity_poly.pdbx_seq_one_letter_code
_entity_poly.pdbx_strand_id
1 'polypeptide(L)'
;MQTAPHLAALTGTTGQLYALTVAVILALLLLTRRLGVIYFVTTFPVTLAHELMHLLLGFLTHGQPCGFRVWPSRAANGYVLGSVSCRNVRWYNGLFIGLAPVLLLPCALALLIWRLHAGPEVNATEAVWVYA
;
A
#
# COMPACT_ATOMS: atom_id res chain seq x y z
N MET A 1 -12.37 -33.06 -8.94
CA MET A 1 -11.31 -32.10 -8.55
C MET A 1 -12.00 -30.74 -8.41
N GLN A 2 -12.47 -30.38 -7.20
CA GLN A 2 -13.12 -29.08 -6.95
C GLN A 2 -12.02 -28.02 -6.96
N THR A 3 -12.03 -27.16 -7.96
CA THR A 3 -11.20 -25.93 -7.92
C THR A 3 -11.58 -25.15 -6.68
N ALA A 4 -10.59 -24.82 -5.85
CA ALA A 4 -10.82 -24.12 -4.61
C ALA A 4 -11.68 -22.85 -4.87
N PRO A 5 -12.74 -22.58 -4.10
CA PRO A 5 -13.68 -21.48 -4.34
C PRO A 5 -12.96 -20.11 -4.45
N HIS A 6 -11.79 -19.98 -3.84
CA HIS A 6 -10.93 -18.79 -3.89
C HIS A 6 -10.39 -18.48 -5.29
N LEU A 7 -10.02 -19.52 -6.08
CA LEU A 7 -9.56 -19.31 -7.45
C LEU A 7 -10.70 -18.93 -8.38
N ALA A 8 -11.90 -19.49 -8.17
CA ALA A 8 -13.08 -19.12 -8.93
C ALA A 8 -13.50 -17.65 -8.69
N ALA A 9 -13.32 -17.12 -7.45
CA ALA A 9 -13.59 -15.72 -7.15
C ALA A 9 -12.61 -14.78 -7.86
N LEU A 10 -11.35 -15.17 -8.02
CA LEU A 10 -10.34 -14.37 -8.74
C LEU A 10 -10.51 -14.40 -10.26
N THR A 11 -11.05 -15.48 -10.81
CA THR A 11 -11.30 -15.62 -12.25
C THR A 11 -12.68 -15.13 -12.70
N GLY A 12 -13.60 -14.87 -11.76
CA GLY A 12 -14.91 -14.32 -12.03
C GLY A 12 -14.87 -12.83 -12.47
N THR A 13 -16.01 -12.32 -12.93
CA THR A 13 -16.16 -10.93 -13.38
C THR A 13 -15.67 -9.92 -12.34
N THR A 14 -15.91 -10.18 -11.05
CA THR A 14 -15.45 -9.34 -9.93
C THR A 14 -13.92 -9.28 -9.84
N GLY A 15 -13.24 -10.41 -9.97
CA GLY A 15 -11.77 -10.46 -9.96
C GLY A 15 -11.17 -9.72 -11.16
N GLN A 16 -11.80 -9.84 -12.34
CA GLN A 16 -11.38 -9.10 -13.54
C GLN A 16 -11.55 -7.59 -13.37
N LEU A 17 -12.65 -7.12 -12.76
CA LEU A 17 -12.86 -5.71 -12.47
C LEU A 17 -11.82 -5.16 -11.51
N TYR A 18 -11.47 -5.88 -10.44
CA TYR A 18 -10.40 -5.48 -9.54
C TYR A 18 -9.04 -5.40 -10.25
N ALA A 19 -8.72 -6.41 -11.08
CA ALA A 19 -7.47 -6.41 -11.84
C ALA A 19 -7.41 -5.22 -12.81
N LEU A 20 -8.52 -4.92 -13.50
CA LEU A 20 -8.62 -3.76 -14.39
C LEU A 20 -8.45 -2.45 -13.62
N THR A 21 -9.12 -2.31 -12.47
CA THR A 21 -9.00 -1.12 -11.61
C THR A 21 -7.55 -0.89 -11.18
N VAL A 22 -6.87 -1.94 -10.72
CA VAL A 22 -5.45 -1.86 -10.34
C VAL A 22 -4.59 -1.47 -11.54
N ALA A 23 -4.83 -2.06 -12.71
CA ALA A 23 -4.09 -1.74 -13.93
C ALA A 23 -4.28 -0.27 -14.35
N VAL A 24 -5.51 0.25 -14.28
CA VAL A 24 -5.82 1.66 -14.57
C VAL A 24 -5.13 2.59 -13.58
N ILE A 25 -5.18 2.29 -12.28
CA ILE A 25 -4.49 3.10 -11.25
C ILE A 25 -2.99 3.12 -11.51
N LEU A 26 -2.38 1.97 -11.79
CA LEU A 26 -0.95 1.89 -12.12
C LEU A 26 -0.60 2.70 -13.38
N ALA A 27 -1.42 2.61 -14.43
CA ALA A 27 -1.23 3.39 -15.65
C ALA A 27 -1.33 4.90 -15.37
N LEU A 28 -2.32 5.33 -14.57
CA LEU A 28 -2.47 6.73 -14.17
C LEU A 28 -1.26 7.22 -13.34
N LEU A 29 -0.77 6.41 -12.40
CA LEU A 29 0.42 6.74 -11.62
C LEU A 29 1.66 6.89 -12.49
N LEU A 30 1.84 6.00 -13.47
CA LEU A 30 2.95 6.08 -14.42
C LEU A 30 2.84 7.32 -15.32
N LEU A 31 1.63 7.68 -15.74
CA LEU A 31 1.39 8.85 -16.59
C LEU A 31 1.59 10.15 -15.81
N THR A 32 1.14 10.20 -14.55
CA THR A 32 1.20 11.40 -13.71
C THR A 32 2.56 11.64 -13.07
N ARG A 33 3.49 10.66 -13.11
CA ARG A 33 4.83 10.79 -12.48
C ARG A 33 5.63 12.03 -12.97
N ARG A 34 5.32 12.57 -14.15
CA ARG A 34 5.95 13.80 -14.68
C ARG A 34 5.29 15.08 -14.18
N LEU A 35 4.12 14.99 -13.58
CA LEU A 35 3.29 16.13 -13.16
C LEU A 35 3.55 16.57 -11.70
N GLY A 36 4.68 16.23 -11.13
CA GLY A 36 5.19 16.69 -9.82
C GLY A 36 4.15 16.67 -8.70
N VAL A 37 3.38 17.76 -8.54
CA VAL A 37 2.39 17.91 -7.46
C VAL A 37 1.27 16.86 -7.55
N ILE A 38 0.75 16.63 -8.74
CA ILE A 38 -0.34 15.64 -8.95
C ILE A 38 0.17 14.24 -8.58
N TYR A 39 1.36 13.89 -9.03
CA TYR A 39 2.00 12.64 -8.66
C TYR A 39 2.17 12.50 -7.15
N PHE A 40 2.61 13.57 -6.48
CA PHE A 40 2.74 13.58 -5.02
C PHE A 40 1.40 13.34 -4.33
N VAL A 41 0.34 14.07 -4.71
CA VAL A 41 -0.99 13.91 -4.10
C VAL A 41 -1.54 12.49 -4.31
N THR A 42 -1.39 11.92 -5.50
CA THR A 42 -1.88 10.57 -5.81
C THR A 42 -1.09 9.46 -5.11
N THR A 43 0.22 9.67 -4.91
CA THR A 43 1.09 8.68 -4.22
C THR A 43 1.12 8.86 -2.70
N PHE A 44 0.62 9.98 -2.18
CA PHE A 44 0.70 10.33 -0.76
C PHE A 44 0.15 9.24 0.18
N PRO A 45 -1.06 8.64 -0.05
CA PRO A 45 -1.58 7.60 0.82
C PRO A 45 -0.66 6.36 0.88
N VAL A 46 -0.11 5.97 -0.28
CA VAL A 46 0.81 4.82 -0.37
C VAL A 46 2.13 5.14 0.31
N THR A 47 2.68 6.35 0.09
CA THR A 47 3.89 6.81 0.76
C THR A 47 3.70 6.85 2.27
N LEU A 48 2.57 7.37 2.75
CA LEU A 48 2.24 7.41 4.17
C LEU A 48 2.19 6.00 4.77
N ALA A 49 1.49 5.06 4.12
CA ALA A 49 1.42 3.67 4.58
C ALA A 49 2.82 3.02 4.61
N HIS A 50 3.65 3.27 3.59
CA HIS A 50 5.02 2.80 3.50
C HIS A 50 5.87 3.28 4.70
N GLU A 51 5.87 4.58 4.95
CA GLU A 51 6.64 5.17 6.06
C GLU A 51 6.10 4.77 7.43
N LEU A 52 4.77 4.61 7.57
CA LEU A 52 4.16 4.11 8.80
C LEU A 52 4.60 2.68 9.12
N MET A 53 4.78 1.81 8.11
CA MET A 53 5.29 0.46 8.33
C MET A 53 6.74 0.48 8.83
N HIS A 54 7.60 1.34 8.28
CA HIS A 54 8.96 1.54 8.79
C HIS A 54 8.94 2.04 10.24
N LEU A 55 8.07 3.01 10.54
CA LEU A 55 7.90 3.55 11.89
C LEU A 55 7.43 2.46 12.86
N LEU A 56 6.40 1.70 12.50
CA LEU A 56 5.82 0.63 13.31
C LEU A 56 6.86 -0.45 13.64
N LEU A 57 7.55 -0.98 12.63
CA LEU A 57 8.58 -1.99 12.84
C LEU A 57 9.80 -1.42 13.54
N GLY A 58 10.12 -0.14 13.32
CA GLY A 58 11.13 0.57 14.11
C GLY A 58 10.82 0.58 15.60
N PHE A 59 9.56 0.81 15.97
CA PHE A 59 9.12 0.72 17.37
C PHE A 59 9.16 -0.72 17.89
N LEU A 60 8.54 -1.66 17.16
CA LEU A 60 8.44 -3.06 17.60
C LEU A 60 9.81 -3.74 17.76
N THR A 61 10.79 -3.36 16.95
CA THR A 61 12.14 -3.92 16.98
C THR A 61 13.15 -3.11 17.80
N HIS A 62 12.67 -2.15 18.60
CA HIS A 62 13.50 -1.27 19.42
C HIS A 62 14.53 -0.47 18.60
N GLY A 63 14.20 -0.15 17.34
CA GLY A 63 15.02 0.66 16.43
C GLY A 63 15.09 2.15 16.83
N GLN A 64 14.29 2.58 17.81
CA GLN A 64 14.21 3.96 18.31
C GLN A 64 14.01 4.97 17.16
N PRO A 65 12.83 4.98 16.52
CA PRO A 65 12.56 5.96 15.48
C PRO A 65 12.66 7.37 16.05
N CYS A 66 13.45 8.22 15.41
CA CYS A 66 13.75 9.58 15.86
C CYS A 66 13.35 10.64 14.84
N GLY A 67 12.97 10.25 13.63
CA GLY A 67 12.52 11.15 12.58
C GLY A 67 11.48 10.49 11.70
N PHE A 68 10.40 11.21 11.43
CA PHE A 68 9.33 10.81 10.52
C PHE A 68 9.00 11.99 9.61
N ARG A 69 9.09 11.76 8.30
CA ARG A 69 8.78 12.79 7.31
C ARG A 69 7.99 12.13 6.17
N VAL A 70 6.88 12.74 5.80
CA VAL A 70 6.03 12.34 4.66
C VAL A 70 5.94 13.42 3.59
N TRP A 71 6.71 14.53 3.78
CA TRP A 71 6.74 15.64 2.84
C TRP A 71 7.89 15.50 1.86
N PRO A 72 7.68 15.74 0.56
CA PRO A 72 8.72 15.59 -0.44
C PRO A 72 9.89 16.54 -0.15
N SER A 73 11.09 16.00 -0.21
CA SER A 73 12.33 16.77 -0.10
C SER A 73 13.22 16.51 -1.30
N ARG A 74 13.93 17.55 -1.72
CA ARG A 74 14.93 17.43 -2.80
C ARG A 74 16.11 16.62 -2.32
N ALA A 75 16.52 15.65 -3.12
CA ALA A 75 17.76 14.89 -2.98
C ALA A 75 18.62 15.08 -4.23
N ALA A 76 19.89 14.66 -4.18
CA ALA A 76 20.82 14.84 -5.30
C ALA A 76 20.31 14.25 -6.63
N ASN A 77 19.57 13.14 -6.58
CA ASN A 77 19.08 12.41 -7.76
C ASN A 77 17.55 12.48 -7.93
N GLY A 78 16.88 13.50 -7.34
CA GLY A 78 15.42 13.65 -7.48
C GLY A 78 14.72 14.07 -6.20
N TYR A 79 13.53 13.53 -5.95
CA TYR A 79 12.72 13.79 -4.76
C TYR A 79 12.60 12.54 -3.90
N VAL A 80 12.76 12.72 -2.59
CA VAL A 80 12.39 11.72 -1.57
C VAL A 80 11.02 12.07 -1.07
N LEU A 81 10.05 11.18 -1.26
CA LEU A 81 8.64 11.42 -0.93
C LEU A 81 8.34 11.25 0.56
N GLY A 82 9.11 10.39 1.24
CA GLY A 82 9.01 10.15 2.66
C GLY A 82 10.31 9.61 3.24
N SER A 83 10.45 9.64 4.54
CA SER A 83 11.59 9.02 5.22
C SER A 83 11.33 8.78 6.70
N VAL A 84 11.79 7.64 7.21
CA VAL A 84 11.86 7.33 8.63
C VAL A 84 13.32 7.16 9.02
N SER A 85 13.73 7.80 10.09
CA SER A 85 15.08 7.66 10.64
C SER A 85 15.02 6.93 11.97
N CYS A 86 15.86 5.92 12.14
CA CYS A 86 15.99 5.17 13.39
C CYS A 86 17.40 5.33 13.96
N ARG A 87 17.49 5.54 15.28
CA ARG A 87 18.79 5.78 15.95
C ARG A 87 19.52 4.49 16.29
N ASN A 88 18.78 3.42 16.61
CA ASN A 88 19.35 2.15 17.07
C ASN A 88 19.11 1.05 16.01
N VAL A 89 19.72 1.20 14.83
CA VAL A 89 19.63 0.19 13.76
C VAL A 89 20.79 -0.79 13.94
N ARG A 90 20.44 -2.05 14.21
CA ARG A 90 21.38 -3.19 14.28
C ARG A 90 21.10 -4.14 13.13
N TRP A 91 22.00 -5.11 12.90
CA TRP A 91 21.89 -6.05 11.78
C TRP A 91 20.54 -6.83 11.82
N TYR A 92 20.04 -7.22 12.98
CA TYR A 92 18.80 -7.99 13.12
C TYR A 92 17.54 -7.14 12.93
N ASN A 93 17.48 -5.92 13.49
CA ASN A 93 16.32 -5.07 13.34
C ASN A 93 16.32 -4.28 12.03
N GLY A 94 17.49 -4.00 11.48
CA GLY A 94 17.63 -3.33 10.20
C GLY A 94 16.95 -4.08 9.06
N LEU A 95 17.03 -5.43 9.08
CA LEU A 95 16.34 -6.27 8.11
C LEU A 95 14.81 -6.11 8.21
N PHE A 96 14.25 -6.19 9.43
CA PHE A 96 12.81 -6.01 9.64
C PHE A 96 12.32 -4.61 9.29
N ILE A 97 13.07 -3.59 9.72
CA ILE A 97 12.76 -2.19 9.39
C ILE A 97 12.83 -2.00 7.86
N GLY A 98 13.88 -2.49 7.20
CA GLY A 98 14.06 -2.34 5.76
C GLY A 98 12.99 -3.05 4.93
N LEU A 99 12.56 -4.24 5.36
CA LEU A 99 11.51 -5.02 4.69
C LEU A 99 10.09 -4.65 5.14
N ALA A 100 9.92 -3.71 6.07
CA ALA A 100 8.64 -3.32 6.62
C ALA A 100 7.54 -3.08 5.57
N PRO A 101 7.78 -2.32 4.48
CA PRO A 101 6.76 -2.06 3.47
C PRO A 101 6.35 -3.30 2.68
N VAL A 102 7.20 -4.33 2.61
CA VAL A 102 6.87 -5.60 1.93
C VAL A 102 5.69 -6.29 2.61
N LEU A 103 5.51 -6.07 3.92
CA LEU A 103 4.36 -6.60 4.67
C LEU A 103 3.02 -6.00 4.24
N LEU A 104 3.03 -4.85 3.54
CA LEU A 104 1.80 -4.30 2.95
C LEU A 104 1.22 -5.20 1.86
N LEU A 105 2.06 -5.96 1.15
CA LEU A 105 1.60 -6.87 0.09
C LEU A 105 0.69 -7.99 0.62
N PRO A 106 1.11 -8.80 1.62
CA PRO A 106 0.24 -9.81 2.18
C PRO A 106 -0.97 -9.22 2.89
N CYS A 107 -0.85 -8.04 3.53
CA CYS A 107 -2.00 -7.35 4.11
C CYS A 107 -3.01 -6.92 3.04
N ALA A 108 -2.55 -6.33 1.95
CA ALA A 108 -3.41 -5.94 0.84
C ALA A 108 -4.08 -7.16 0.18
N LEU A 109 -3.33 -8.25 0.01
CA LEU A 109 -3.88 -9.50 -0.52
C LEU A 109 -4.92 -10.11 0.42
N ALA A 110 -4.66 -10.11 1.73
CA ALA A 110 -5.62 -10.60 2.72
C ALA A 110 -6.91 -9.77 2.73
N LEU A 111 -6.80 -8.44 2.64
CA LEU A 111 -7.95 -7.54 2.51
C LEU A 111 -8.72 -7.80 1.22
N LEU A 112 -8.03 -8.00 0.10
CA LEU A 112 -8.67 -8.32 -1.17
C LEU A 112 -9.43 -9.65 -1.09
N ILE A 113 -8.79 -10.69 -0.55
CA ILE A 113 -9.40 -12.00 -0.37
C ILE A 113 -10.62 -11.89 0.56
N TRP A 114 -10.48 -11.21 1.71
CA TRP A 114 -11.58 -10.96 2.63
C TRP A 114 -12.73 -10.23 1.93
N ARG A 115 -12.44 -9.20 1.16
CA ARG A 115 -13.42 -8.42 0.40
C ARG A 115 -14.19 -9.27 -0.62
N LEU A 116 -13.49 -10.15 -1.34
CA LEU A 116 -14.09 -11.07 -2.30
C LEU A 116 -15.02 -12.11 -1.64
N HIS A 117 -14.78 -12.44 -0.36
CA HIS A 117 -15.60 -13.38 0.40
C HIS A 117 -16.73 -12.73 1.19
N ALA A 118 -16.69 -11.41 1.43
CA ALA A 118 -17.65 -10.70 2.25
C ALA A 118 -19.07 -10.63 1.66
N GLY A 119 -19.26 -11.13 0.44
CA GLY A 119 -20.57 -11.26 -0.20
C GLY A 119 -21.19 -9.95 -0.70
N PRO A 120 -22.35 -10.02 -1.35
CA PRO A 120 -23.01 -8.87 -1.97
C PRO A 120 -23.56 -7.83 -0.96
N GLU A 121 -23.77 -8.21 0.29
CA GLU A 121 -24.32 -7.33 1.32
C GLU A 121 -23.39 -6.15 1.65
N VAL A 122 -22.09 -6.41 1.69
CA VAL A 122 -21.08 -5.35 1.89
C VAL A 122 -20.98 -4.46 0.65
N ASN A 123 -21.23 -5.02 -0.55
CA ASN A 123 -21.22 -4.28 -1.80
C ASN A 123 -22.39 -3.29 -1.89
N ALA A 124 -23.56 -3.64 -1.35
CA ALA A 124 -24.74 -2.78 -1.38
C ALA A 124 -24.58 -1.54 -0.47
N THR A 125 -24.01 -1.71 0.72
CA THR A 125 -23.71 -0.60 1.63
C THR A 125 -22.65 0.34 1.08
N GLU A 126 -21.62 -0.17 0.41
CA GLU A 126 -20.59 0.68 -0.23
C GLU A 126 -21.11 1.41 -1.47
N ALA A 127 -21.99 0.80 -2.25
CA ALA A 127 -22.61 1.46 -3.39
C ALA A 127 -23.38 2.73 -2.97
N VAL A 128 -24.01 2.73 -1.79
CA VAL A 128 -24.70 3.90 -1.25
C VAL A 128 -23.72 5.06 -1.00
N TRP A 129 -22.49 4.78 -0.51
CA TRP A 129 -21.52 5.84 -0.25
C TRP A 129 -20.84 6.39 -1.52
N VAL A 130 -20.84 5.63 -2.60
CA VAL A 130 -20.25 6.07 -3.89
C VAL A 130 -21.24 6.93 -4.68
N TYR A 131 -22.55 6.77 -4.46
CA TYR A 131 -23.62 7.47 -5.19
C TYR A 131 -24.39 8.51 -4.35
N ALA A 132 -24.04 8.70 -3.08
CA ALA A 132 -24.56 9.73 -2.21
C ALA A 132 -23.63 10.96 -2.17
#